data_a1625da5b188f4f7821b557a00d23f9d
#
_entry.id   a1625da5b188f4f7821b557a00d23f9d
#
_cell.length_a   1.000
_cell.length_b   1.000
_cell.length_c   1.000
_cell.angle_alpha   90.00
_cell.angle_beta   90.00
_cell.angle_gamma   90.00
#
_symmetry.space_group_name_H-M   'P 1'
#
loop_
_entity.id
_entity.type
_entity.pdbx_description
1 polymer ?
#
loop_
_entity_poly.entity_id
_entity_poly.type
_entity_poly.pdbx_seq_one_letter_code
_entity_poly.pdbx_strand_id
1 'polypeptide(L)'
;MEYTSIMTDDRESCYVCGRPASEWHHVMHGPDKELSEIEGLMVPLCRDCHNKVHHQGGELDRILKQDAQRAFIRKYLGKCYL
;
A
#
# COMPACT_ATOMS: atom_id res chain seq x y z
N MET A 1 -10.11 -13.00 -1.13
CA MET A 1 -10.45 -12.05 -0.08
C MET A 1 -10.03 -10.66 -0.49
N GLU A 2 -10.90 -9.68 -0.33
CA GLU A 2 -10.61 -8.33 -0.73
C GLU A 2 -10.23 -7.47 0.47
N TYR A 3 -9.23 -6.63 0.27
CA TYR A 3 -8.85 -5.63 1.26
C TYR A 3 -9.33 -4.27 0.79
N THR A 4 -9.56 -3.37 1.72
CA THR A 4 -9.79 -1.97 1.39
C THR A 4 -8.45 -1.25 1.34
N SER A 5 -8.39 -0.18 0.55
CA SER A 5 -7.17 0.61 0.45
C SER A 5 -7.52 2.09 0.46
N ILE A 6 -6.78 2.86 1.24
CA ILE A 6 -6.88 4.32 1.20
C ILE A 6 -5.81 4.92 0.29
N MET A 7 -4.96 4.07 -0.28
CA MET A 7 -3.85 4.50 -1.13
C MET A 7 -4.23 4.51 -2.60
N THR A 8 -5.19 3.69 -3.01
CA THR A 8 -5.61 3.62 -4.40
C THR A 8 -7.05 3.13 -4.49
N ASP A 9 -7.76 3.60 -5.51
CA ASP A 9 -9.09 3.11 -5.83
C ASP A 9 -9.05 1.95 -6.81
N ASP A 10 -7.94 1.78 -7.50
CA ASP A 10 -7.76 0.73 -8.50
C ASP A 10 -7.18 -0.51 -7.83
N ARG A 11 -8.01 -1.53 -7.73
CA ARG A 11 -7.64 -2.79 -7.08
C ARG A 11 -7.13 -3.83 -8.06
N GLU A 12 -7.21 -3.54 -9.34
CA GLU A 12 -6.89 -4.53 -10.36
C GLU A 12 -5.53 -4.32 -10.99
N SER A 13 -4.99 -3.11 -10.90
CA SER A 13 -3.71 -2.77 -11.50
C SER A 13 -2.64 -2.64 -10.44
N CYS A 14 -1.44 -3.06 -10.78
CA CYS A 14 -0.29 -2.90 -9.91
C CYS A 14 -0.07 -1.42 -9.59
N TYR A 15 0.05 -1.11 -8.33
CA TYR A 15 0.24 0.25 -7.85
C TYR A 15 1.52 0.89 -8.40
N VAL A 16 2.53 0.07 -8.68
CA VAL A 16 3.85 0.56 -9.10
C VAL A 16 3.98 0.65 -10.61
N CYS A 17 3.61 -0.40 -11.34
CA CYS A 17 3.88 -0.48 -12.78
C CYS A 17 2.63 -0.44 -13.66
N GLY A 18 1.46 -0.55 -13.09
CA GLY A 18 0.21 -0.50 -13.85
C GLY A 18 -0.21 -1.78 -14.54
N ARG A 19 0.60 -2.82 -14.50
CA ARG A 19 0.21 -4.13 -15.05
C ARG A 19 -0.87 -4.75 -14.16
N PRO A 20 -1.55 -5.80 -14.65
CA PRO A 20 -2.53 -6.47 -13.81
C PRO A 20 -1.90 -6.94 -12.50
N ALA A 21 -2.53 -6.62 -11.39
CA ALA A 21 -2.06 -7.01 -10.08
C ALA A 21 -2.46 -8.44 -9.78
N SER A 22 -1.64 -9.16 -9.06
CA SER A 22 -1.93 -10.52 -8.66
C SER A 22 -1.92 -10.73 -7.16
N GLU A 23 -1.37 -9.78 -6.41
CA GLU A 23 -1.20 -9.94 -4.97
C GLU A 23 -1.44 -8.63 -4.24
N TRP A 24 -1.87 -8.75 -2.98
CA TRP A 24 -1.97 -7.60 -2.10
C TRP A 24 -0.72 -7.50 -1.24
N HIS A 25 -0.20 -6.29 -1.12
CA HIS A 25 0.99 -6.02 -0.31
C HIS A 25 0.61 -5.20 0.92
N HIS A 26 1.00 -5.69 2.08
CA HIS A 26 0.87 -4.93 3.33
C HIS A 26 2.03 -3.93 3.37
N VAL A 27 1.73 -2.65 3.22
CA VAL A 27 2.76 -1.62 3.16
C VAL A 27 3.51 -1.54 4.49
N MET A 28 2.76 -1.56 5.59
CA MET A 28 3.35 -1.71 6.90
C MET A 28 3.38 -3.19 7.23
N HIS A 29 4.55 -3.75 7.45
CA HIS A 29 4.69 -5.18 7.70
C HIS A 29 5.43 -5.43 9.01
N GLY A 30 5.69 -6.71 9.31
CA GLY A 30 6.18 -7.08 10.61
C GLY A 30 5.11 -6.89 11.68
N PRO A 31 5.42 -6.26 12.81
CA PRO A 31 4.43 -6.04 13.87
C PRO A 31 3.28 -5.15 13.44
N ASP A 32 3.46 -4.37 12.37
CA ASP A 32 2.45 -3.41 11.89
C ASP A 32 1.58 -3.95 10.76
N LYS A 33 1.69 -5.24 10.46
CA LYS A 33 0.92 -5.85 9.38
C LYS A 33 -0.59 -5.70 9.60
N GLU A 34 -1.01 -5.92 10.84
CA GLU A 34 -2.42 -5.78 11.19
C GLU A 34 -2.91 -4.34 11.01
N LEU A 35 -2.05 -3.38 11.31
CA LEU A 35 -2.36 -1.98 11.09
C LEU A 35 -2.63 -1.70 9.61
N SER A 36 -1.86 -2.31 8.72
CA SER A 36 -2.10 -2.18 7.28
C SER A 36 -3.51 -2.64 6.92
N GLU A 37 -3.96 -3.75 7.46
CA GLU A 37 -5.29 -4.26 7.14
C GLU A 37 -6.39 -3.39 7.72
N ILE A 38 -6.23 -2.92 8.95
CA ILE A 38 -7.24 -2.11 9.62
C ILE A 38 -7.36 -0.74 8.98
N GLU A 39 -6.24 -0.11 8.65
CA GLU A 39 -6.23 1.25 8.14
C GLU A 39 -6.26 1.34 6.62
N GLY A 40 -6.25 0.20 5.94
CA GLY A 40 -6.26 0.20 4.48
C GLY A 40 -4.94 0.60 3.85
N LEU A 41 -3.83 0.34 4.53
CA LEU A 41 -2.50 0.61 3.99
C LEU A 41 -2.02 -0.58 3.18
N MET A 42 -2.81 -0.88 2.16
CA MET A 42 -2.60 -2.03 1.28
C MET A 42 -2.54 -1.54 -0.15
N VAL A 43 -1.69 -2.14 -0.95
CA VAL A 43 -1.64 -1.84 -2.37
C VAL A 43 -1.62 -3.13 -3.18
N PRO A 44 -2.29 -3.15 -4.34
CA PRO A 44 -2.19 -4.29 -5.24
C PRO A 44 -0.89 -4.21 -6.01
N LEU A 45 -0.18 -5.32 -6.09
CA LEU A 45 1.08 -5.40 -6.81
C LEU A 45 1.09 -6.61 -7.73
N CYS A 46 1.76 -6.49 -8.88
CA CYS A 46 2.07 -7.66 -9.67
C CYS A 46 3.19 -8.43 -8.97
N ARG A 47 3.37 -9.68 -9.37
CA ARG A 47 4.36 -10.54 -8.72
C ARG A 47 5.76 -9.94 -8.80
N ASP A 48 6.11 -9.37 -9.95
CA ASP A 48 7.44 -8.79 -10.13
C ASP A 48 7.71 -7.63 -9.20
N CYS A 49 6.75 -6.70 -9.08
CA CYS A 49 6.91 -5.57 -8.17
C CYS A 49 6.89 -6.01 -6.72
N HIS A 50 6.06 -6.99 -6.39
CA HIS A 50 5.99 -7.52 -5.03
C HIS A 50 7.33 -8.16 -4.64
N ASN A 51 7.93 -8.90 -5.57
CA ASN A 51 9.26 -9.48 -5.33
C ASN A 51 10.32 -8.40 -5.17
N LYS A 52 10.25 -7.33 -5.96
CA LYS A 52 11.21 -6.23 -5.84
C LYS A 52 11.14 -5.57 -4.47
N VAL A 53 9.94 -5.39 -3.95
CA VAL A 53 9.77 -4.80 -2.62
C VAL A 53 10.42 -5.67 -1.56
N HIS A 54 10.27 -6.99 -1.67
CA HIS A 54 10.81 -7.89 -0.66
C HIS A 54 12.29 -8.18 -0.80
N HIS A 55 12.80 -8.21 -2.03
CA HIS A 55 14.18 -8.64 -2.28
C HIS A 55 15.16 -7.51 -2.55
N GLN A 56 14.69 -6.44 -3.19
CA GLN A 56 15.52 -5.28 -3.48
C GLN A 56 15.11 -4.06 -2.67
N GLY A 57 14.22 -4.26 -1.84
CA GLY A 57 13.37 -3.50 -1.01
C GLY A 57 13.63 -2.08 -0.68
N GLY A 58 14.81 -1.70 -0.40
CA GLY A 58 15.09 -0.44 0.25
C GLY A 58 14.30 0.75 -0.24
N GLU A 59 14.50 1.16 -1.50
CA GLU A 59 13.90 2.39 -1.99
C GLU A 59 12.41 2.27 -2.28
N LEU A 60 12.02 1.17 -2.92
CA LEU A 60 10.62 0.99 -3.27
C LEU A 60 9.75 0.83 -2.04
N ASP A 61 10.23 0.05 -1.08
CA ASP A 61 9.53 -0.11 0.19
C ASP A 61 9.38 1.23 0.91
N ARG A 62 10.44 2.04 0.89
CA ARG A 62 10.40 3.37 1.51
C ARG A 62 9.39 4.27 0.82
N ILE A 63 9.33 4.25 -0.51
CA ILE A 63 8.38 5.05 -1.27
C ILE A 63 6.95 4.65 -0.92
N LEU A 64 6.68 3.35 -0.86
CA LEU A 64 5.35 2.87 -0.51
C LEU A 64 4.97 3.28 0.91
N LYS A 65 5.90 3.22 1.84
CA LYS A 65 5.66 3.66 3.21
C LYS A 65 5.40 5.15 3.31
N GLN A 66 6.10 5.95 2.53
CA GLN A 66 5.86 7.39 2.47
C GLN A 66 4.48 7.69 1.91
N ASP A 67 4.08 6.99 0.85
CA ASP A 67 2.75 7.15 0.29
C ASP A 67 1.68 6.73 1.28
N ALA A 68 1.92 5.65 2.01
CA ALA A 68 0.99 5.20 3.05
C ALA A 68 0.84 6.24 4.14
N GLN A 69 1.94 6.84 4.56
CA GLN A 69 1.91 7.88 5.59
C GLN A 69 1.12 9.10 5.12
N ARG A 70 1.31 9.51 3.88
CA ARG A 70 0.56 10.64 3.32
C ARG A 70 -0.93 10.33 3.25
N ALA A 71 -1.29 9.12 2.83
CA ALA A 71 -2.68 8.72 2.76
C ALA A 71 -3.31 8.68 4.15
N PHE A 72 -2.58 8.18 5.12
CA PHE A 72 -3.03 8.12 6.50
C PHE A 72 -3.28 9.51 7.07
N ILE A 73 -2.33 10.41 6.87
CA ILE A 73 -2.45 11.80 7.33
C ILE A 73 -3.64 12.47 6.67
N ARG A 74 -3.80 12.29 5.35
CA ARG A 74 -4.92 12.87 4.62
C ARG A 74 -6.25 12.36 5.14
N LYS A 75 -6.32 11.08 5.46
CA LYS A 75 -7.54 10.47 5.98
C LYS A 75 -7.96 11.10 7.32
N TYR A 76 -7.02 11.32 8.21
CA TYR A 76 -7.33 11.80 9.55
C TYR A 76 -7.35 13.32 9.67
N LEU A 77 -6.38 14.01 9.07
CA LEU A 77 -6.34 15.46 9.14
C LEU A 77 -7.36 16.13 8.24
N GLY A 78 -7.65 15.52 7.10
CA GLY A 78 -8.69 16.04 6.21
C GLY A 78 -10.03 16.19 6.89
N LYS A 79 -10.34 15.29 7.80
CA LYS A 79 -11.59 15.35 8.56
C LYS A 79 -11.61 16.48 9.57
N CYS A 80 -10.45 16.88 10.05
CA CYS A 80 -10.37 17.93 11.06
C CYS A 80 -10.53 19.32 10.46
N TYR A 81 -10.24 19.49 9.19
CA TYR A 81 -10.30 20.77 8.52
C TYR A 81 -11.60 20.99 7.74
N LEU A 82 -12.38 19.96 7.66
CA LEU A 82 -13.67 20.06 6.99
C LEU A 82 -14.78 20.26 8.01
#